data_b707a2c140d6b25950b61acac8e03d1e
#
_entry.id   b707a2c140d6b25950b61acac8e03d1e
#
_cell.length_a   1.000
_cell.length_b   1.000
_cell.length_c   1.000
_cell.angle_alpha   90.00
_cell.angle_beta   90.00
_cell.angle_gamma   90.00
#
_symmetry.space_group_name_H-M   'P 1'
#
loop_
_entity.id
_entity.type
_entity.pdbx_description
1 polymer ?
#
loop_
_entity_poly.entity_id
_entity_poly.type
_entity_poly.pdbx_seq_one_letter_code
_entity_poly.pdbx_strand_id
1 'polypeptide(L)'
;VYRTIREEKPHAVITFDPWKRWDPHPDHRTIGFVAVEAAYLSNGCWYYPEHLEDGLQPHDVDEIYLFHSDDPNYSVDIKDTFDVKLKAANAHESQRLQFPTFGEKYLNGLKNQGVSEEDWYKEKFRKVNDSDLTF
;
A
#
# COMPACT_ATOMS: atom_id res chain seq x y z
N VAL A 1 -6.80 4.95 11.74
CA VAL A 1 -6.84 3.78 10.85
C VAL A 1 -7.83 2.73 11.35
N TYR A 2 -7.77 2.23 12.62
CA TYR A 2 -8.73 1.25 13.15
C TYR A 2 -10.20 1.69 12.96
N ARG A 3 -10.53 2.95 13.33
CA ARG A 3 -11.88 3.49 13.15
C ARG A 3 -12.29 3.44 11.67
N THR A 4 -11.43 3.90 10.79
CA THR A 4 -11.69 3.93 9.34
C THR A 4 -11.97 2.53 8.80
N ILE A 5 -11.18 1.51 9.21
CA ILE A 5 -11.41 0.12 8.79
C ILE A 5 -12.79 -0.37 9.25
N ARG A 6 -13.20 -0.06 10.49
CA ARG A 6 -14.52 -0.47 11.00
C ARG A 6 -15.67 0.30 10.37
N GLU A 7 -15.46 1.54 9.94
CA GLU A 7 -16.45 2.36 9.22
C GLU A 7 -16.61 1.89 7.78
N GLU A 8 -15.48 1.76 7.05
CA GLU A 8 -15.48 1.49 5.60
C GLU A 8 -15.57 0.00 5.27
N LYS A 9 -15.23 -0.88 6.20
CA LYS A 9 -15.26 -2.35 6.06
C LYS A 9 -14.58 -2.83 4.77
N PRO A 10 -13.32 -2.45 4.52
CA PRO A 10 -12.63 -2.79 3.29
C PRO A 10 -12.36 -4.30 3.22
N HIS A 11 -12.52 -4.88 2.03
CA HIS A 11 -12.04 -6.24 1.74
C HIS A 11 -10.51 -6.32 1.75
N ALA A 12 -9.84 -5.28 1.26
CA ALA A 12 -8.39 -5.24 1.17
C ALA A 12 -7.80 -3.92 1.66
N VAL A 13 -6.64 -3.99 2.30
CA VAL A 13 -5.83 -2.83 2.68
C VAL A 13 -4.55 -2.82 1.85
N ILE A 14 -4.24 -1.67 1.25
CA ILE A 14 -3.01 -1.45 0.49
C ILE A 14 -2.20 -0.37 1.20
N THR A 15 -0.96 -0.69 1.60
CA THR A 15 -0.09 0.23 2.33
C THR A 15 1.39 0.03 1.98
N PHE A 16 2.26 0.89 2.51
CA PHE A 16 3.70 0.69 2.41
C PHE A 16 4.15 -0.56 3.13
N ASP A 17 5.20 -1.23 2.60
CA ASP A 17 5.90 -2.30 3.31
C ASP A 17 6.73 -1.69 4.47
N PRO A 18 6.33 -1.87 5.74
CA PRO A 18 7.05 -1.29 6.86
C PRO A 18 8.39 -1.99 7.14
N TRP A 19 8.60 -3.19 6.60
CA TRP A 19 9.82 -3.99 6.77
C TRP A 19 10.85 -3.75 5.66
N LYS A 20 10.51 -2.87 4.69
CA LYS A 20 11.44 -2.52 3.62
C LYS A 20 12.77 -2.04 4.19
N ARG A 21 13.85 -2.72 3.78
CA ARG A 21 15.20 -2.35 4.16
C ARG A 21 15.59 -1.01 3.53
N TRP A 22 16.24 -0.17 4.30
CA TRP A 22 16.80 1.11 3.83
C TRP A 22 15.78 2.12 3.30
N ASP A 23 14.50 2.01 3.69
CA ASP A 23 13.54 3.09 3.43
C ASP A 23 13.82 4.24 4.43
N PRO A 24 14.31 5.40 3.97
CA PRO A 24 14.66 6.51 4.85
C PRO A 24 13.45 7.32 5.31
N HIS A 25 12.27 7.12 4.68
CA HIS A 25 11.12 7.95 4.96
C HIS A 25 10.37 7.44 6.20
N PRO A 26 10.33 8.22 7.29
CA PRO A 26 9.71 7.76 8.54
C PRO A 26 8.21 7.48 8.38
N ASP A 27 7.51 8.29 7.56
CA ASP A 27 6.06 8.14 7.36
C ASP A 27 5.70 6.83 6.66
N HIS A 28 6.54 6.33 5.74
CA HIS A 28 6.29 5.05 5.06
C HIS A 28 6.23 3.90 6.06
N ARG A 29 7.22 3.81 6.95
CA ARG A 29 7.24 2.78 8.00
C ARG A 29 6.11 2.97 8.99
N THR A 30 5.87 4.20 9.44
CA THR A 30 4.82 4.48 10.42
C THR A 30 3.45 4.09 9.90
N ILE A 31 3.07 4.55 8.70
CA ILE A 31 1.77 4.19 8.13
C ILE A 31 1.68 2.70 7.79
N GLY A 32 2.77 2.10 7.33
CA GLY A 32 2.83 0.68 7.05
C GLY A 32 2.51 -0.16 8.29
N PHE A 33 3.22 0.06 9.40
CA PHE A 33 2.96 -0.65 10.67
C PHE A 33 1.56 -0.40 11.17
N VAL A 34 1.14 0.86 11.28
CA VAL A 34 -0.20 1.21 11.80
C VAL A 34 -1.32 0.61 10.96
N ALA A 35 -1.16 0.57 9.63
CA ALA A 35 -2.17 0.01 8.75
C ALA A 35 -2.24 -1.52 8.82
N VAL A 36 -1.09 -2.20 8.87
CA VAL A 36 -1.04 -3.67 9.03
C VAL A 36 -1.61 -4.10 10.37
N GLU A 37 -1.19 -3.45 11.47
CA GLU A 37 -1.74 -3.74 12.80
C GLU A 37 -3.26 -3.51 12.84
N ALA A 38 -3.72 -2.39 12.29
CA ALA A 38 -5.14 -2.08 12.28
C ALA A 38 -5.94 -3.05 11.41
N ALA A 39 -5.41 -3.47 10.26
CA ALA A 39 -6.05 -4.46 9.41
C ALA A 39 -6.20 -5.82 10.13
N TYR A 40 -5.14 -6.26 10.81
CA TYR A 40 -5.13 -7.52 11.53
C TYR A 40 -5.99 -7.50 12.81
N LEU A 41 -5.99 -6.39 13.56
CA LEU A 41 -6.61 -6.31 14.88
C LEU A 41 -8.00 -5.66 14.89
N SER A 42 -8.50 -5.15 13.76
CA SER A 42 -9.80 -4.49 13.69
C SER A 42 -10.99 -5.42 13.93
N ASN A 43 -10.80 -6.73 13.80
CA ASN A 43 -11.78 -7.77 14.15
C ASN A 43 -11.89 -8.01 15.67
N GLY A 44 -10.91 -7.55 16.46
CA GLY A 44 -10.91 -7.73 17.90
C GLY A 44 -11.75 -6.68 18.64
N CYS A 45 -12.69 -7.11 19.47
CA CYS A 45 -13.51 -6.21 20.28
C CYS A 45 -12.74 -5.52 21.43
N TRP A 46 -11.52 -5.99 21.74
CA TRP A 46 -10.68 -5.47 22.82
C TRP A 46 -9.91 -4.20 22.44
N TYR A 47 -9.70 -3.98 21.13
CA TYR A 47 -9.01 -2.82 20.63
C TYR A 47 -9.99 -1.69 20.38
N TYR A 48 -9.77 -0.55 21.05
CA TYR A 48 -10.61 0.64 20.94
C TYR A 48 -12.09 0.33 21.23
N PRO A 49 -12.43 -0.14 22.45
CA PRO A 49 -13.81 -0.50 22.82
C PRO A 49 -14.78 0.65 22.65
N GLU A 50 -14.32 1.90 22.75
CA GLU A 50 -15.10 3.11 22.48
C GLU A 50 -15.70 3.14 21.07
N HIS A 51 -15.09 2.46 20.09
CA HIS A 51 -15.67 2.36 18.75
C HIS A 51 -16.95 1.53 18.75
N LEU A 52 -17.03 0.52 19.63
CA LEU A 52 -18.23 -0.31 19.77
C LEU A 52 -19.35 0.47 20.47
N GLU A 53 -19.00 1.31 21.44
CA GLU A 53 -19.94 2.22 22.09
C GLU A 53 -20.53 3.24 21.10
N ASP A 54 -19.72 3.67 20.12
CA ASP A 54 -20.15 4.52 18.99
C ASP A 54 -20.96 3.74 17.92
N GLY A 55 -21.23 2.44 18.12
CA GLY A 55 -22.03 1.60 17.22
C GLY A 55 -21.24 0.95 16.07
N LEU A 56 -19.93 1.13 15.99
CA LEU A 56 -19.09 0.43 15.01
C LEU A 56 -18.97 -1.05 15.41
N GLN A 57 -18.80 -1.90 14.40
CA GLN A 57 -18.60 -3.32 14.62
C GLN A 57 -17.18 -3.75 14.26
N PRO A 58 -16.65 -4.79 14.90
CA PRO A 58 -15.42 -5.45 14.45
C PRO A 58 -15.50 -5.81 12.97
N HIS A 59 -14.38 -5.77 12.28
CA HIS A 59 -14.31 -6.08 10.86
C HIS A 59 -13.02 -6.85 10.54
N ASP A 60 -13.16 -7.94 9.80
CA ASP A 60 -12.04 -8.70 9.24
C ASP A 60 -11.65 -8.11 7.89
N VAL A 61 -10.36 -7.85 7.72
CA VAL A 61 -9.77 -7.50 6.43
C VAL A 61 -9.23 -8.77 5.81
N ASP A 62 -9.73 -9.14 4.62
CA ASP A 62 -9.38 -10.41 3.99
C ASP A 62 -7.99 -10.41 3.35
N GLU A 63 -7.52 -9.25 2.88
CA GLU A 63 -6.28 -9.15 2.13
C GLU A 63 -5.46 -7.90 2.51
N ILE A 64 -4.14 -8.08 2.66
CA ILE A 64 -3.19 -6.98 2.87
C ILE A 64 -2.15 -7.02 1.77
N TYR A 65 -2.00 -5.90 1.07
CA TYR A 65 -1.00 -5.72 0.01
C TYR A 65 -0.01 -4.62 0.39
N LEU A 66 1.26 -4.98 0.43
CA LEU A 66 2.34 -4.07 0.75
C LEU A 66 3.08 -3.69 -0.54
N PHE A 67 2.96 -2.43 -0.94
CA PHE A 67 3.74 -1.92 -2.06
C PHE A 67 5.12 -1.43 -1.60
N HIS A 68 6.02 -1.26 -2.55
CA HIS A 68 7.40 -0.84 -2.29
C HIS A 68 8.20 -1.88 -1.47
N SER A 69 7.86 -3.16 -1.59
CA SER A 69 8.50 -4.27 -0.88
C SER A 69 9.83 -4.70 -1.53
N ASP A 70 10.76 -5.17 -0.69
CA ASP A 70 11.99 -5.84 -1.15
C ASP A 70 11.75 -7.33 -1.52
N ASP A 71 10.61 -7.89 -1.09
CA ASP A 71 10.25 -9.30 -1.32
C ASP A 71 8.81 -9.44 -1.84
N PRO A 72 8.52 -8.93 -3.06
CA PRO A 72 7.20 -9.03 -3.65
C PRO A 72 6.88 -10.47 -4.07
N ASN A 73 5.65 -10.92 -3.77
CA ASN A 73 5.12 -12.24 -4.15
C ASN A 73 3.85 -12.18 -5.02
N TYR A 74 3.38 -10.97 -5.31
CA TYR A 74 2.19 -10.72 -6.10
C TYR A 74 2.44 -9.58 -7.09
N SER A 75 1.92 -9.70 -8.29
CA SER A 75 2.04 -8.66 -9.32
C SER A 75 0.75 -8.47 -10.09
N VAL A 76 0.46 -7.23 -10.45
CA VAL A 76 -0.68 -6.84 -11.26
C VAL A 76 -0.17 -6.24 -12.57
N ASP A 77 -0.67 -6.73 -13.69
CA ASP A 77 -0.45 -6.10 -14.99
C ASP A 77 -1.33 -4.85 -15.10
N ILE A 78 -0.68 -3.71 -15.28
CA ILE A 78 -1.34 -2.40 -15.39
C ILE A 78 -1.21 -1.78 -16.79
N LYS A 79 -0.85 -2.57 -17.80
CA LYS A 79 -0.59 -2.08 -19.15
C LYS A 79 -1.74 -1.22 -19.69
N ASP A 80 -2.96 -1.70 -19.55
CA ASP A 80 -4.16 -1.02 -20.05
C ASP A 80 -4.55 0.22 -19.22
N THR A 81 -4.05 0.33 -17.98
CA THR A 81 -4.35 1.43 -17.06
C THR A 81 -3.14 2.33 -16.77
N PHE A 82 -2.01 2.06 -17.42
CA PHE A 82 -0.77 2.78 -17.17
C PHE A 82 -0.88 4.29 -17.41
N ASP A 83 -1.56 4.70 -18.48
CA ASP A 83 -1.80 6.12 -18.75
C ASP A 83 -2.66 6.79 -17.67
N VAL A 84 -3.61 6.06 -17.10
CA VAL A 84 -4.43 6.54 -15.98
C VAL A 84 -3.57 6.75 -14.73
N LYS A 85 -2.66 5.81 -14.45
CA LYS A 85 -1.68 5.94 -13.36
C LYS A 85 -0.80 7.19 -13.52
N LEU A 86 -0.29 7.44 -14.72
CA LEU A 86 0.51 8.63 -14.99
C LEU A 86 -0.30 9.93 -14.82
N LYS A 87 -1.55 9.95 -15.28
CA LYS A 87 -2.46 11.08 -15.08
C LYS A 87 -2.73 11.33 -13.61
N ALA A 88 -3.02 10.27 -12.85
CA ALA A 88 -3.25 10.36 -11.40
C ALA A 88 -2.03 10.91 -10.66
N ALA A 89 -0.83 10.42 -10.96
CA ALA A 89 0.41 10.92 -10.39
C ALA A 89 0.65 12.41 -10.72
N ASN A 90 0.38 12.82 -11.95
CA ASN A 90 0.52 14.21 -12.41
C ASN A 90 -0.55 15.16 -11.84
N ALA A 91 -1.65 14.65 -11.28
CA ALA A 91 -2.67 15.45 -10.63
C ALA A 91 -2.21 16.02 -9.27
N HIS A 92 -1.15 15.48 -8.68
CA HIS A 92 -0.57 15.99 -7.44
C HIS A 92 0.31 17.22 -7.70
N GLU A 93 -0.30 18.39 -7.78
CA GLU A 93 0.40 19.64 -8.16
C GLU A 93 1.58 19.98 -7.27
N SER A 94 1.48 19.75 -5.95
CA SER A 94 2.58 19.99 -5.01
C SER A 94 3.83 19.14 -5.31
N GLN A 95 3.63 17.96 -5.85
CA GLN A 95 4.72 17.06 -6.25
C GLN A 95 5.30 17.43 -7.63
N ARG A 96 4.50 18.02 -8.50
CA ARG A 96 4.96 18.50 -9.82
C ARG A 96 6.00 19.59 -9.73
N LEU A 97 5.99 20.40 -8.68
CA LEU A 97 7.05 21.42 -8.44
C LEU A 97 8.42 20.76 -8.22
N GLN A 98 8.45 19.57 -7.66
CA GLN A 98 9.69 18.80 -7.45
C GLN A 98 10.00 17.86 -8.63
N PHE A 99 8.95 17.36 -9.30
CA PHE A 99 9.04 16.36 -10.37
C PHE A 99 8.15 16.73 -11.56
N PRO A 100 8.52 17.73 -12.39
CA PRO A 100 7.66 18.24 -13.47
C PRO A 100 7.32 17.19 -14.55
N THR A 101 8.06 16.09 -14.62
CA THR A 101 7.90 15.01 -15.62
C THR A 101 7.89 13.65 -14.93
N PHE A 102 6.94 13.44 -13.99
CA PHE A 102 6.89 12.21 -13.20
C PHE A 102 6.90 10.93 -14.08
N GLY A 103 6.10 10.94 -15.17
CA GLY A 103 6.02 9.78 -16.06
C GLY A 103 7.36 9.47 -16.75
N GLU A 104 8.03 10.48 -17.31
CA GLU A 104 9.34 10.28 -17.96
C GLU A 104 10.41 9.87 -16.93
N LYS A 105 10.40 10.50 -15.76
CA LYS A 105 11.34 10.17 -14.69
C LYS A 105 11.12 8.75 -14.17
N TYR A 106 9.86 8.31 -14.04
CA TYR A 106 9.50 6.96 -13.65
C TYR A 106 10.05 5.93 -14.66
N LEU A 107 9.73 6.11 -15.96
CA LEU A 107 10.20 5.22 -17.02
C LEU A 107 11.72 5.22 -17.14
N ASN A 108 12.36 6.38 -17.07
CA ASN A 108 13.82 6.48 -17.09
C ASN A 108 14.44 5.82 -15.85
N GLY A 109 13.80 5.92 -14.69
CA GLY A 109 14.22 5.22 -13.48
C GLY A 109 14.21 3.70 -13.65
N LEU A 110 13.15 3.15 -14.24
CA LEU A 110 13.05 1.72 -14.54
C LEU A 110 14.14 1.27 -15.55
N LYS A 111 14.34 2.04 -16.63
CA LYS A 111 15.40 1.78 -17.62
C LYS A 111 16.78 1.75 -16.99
N ASN A 112 17.10 2.75 -16.17
CA ASN A 112 18.39 2.86 -15.49
C ASN A 112 18.66 1.74 -14.48
N GLN A 113 17.58 1.16 -13.91
CA GLN A 113 17.64 0.00 -13.02
C GLN A 113 17.70 -1.34 -13.79
N GLY A 114 17.70 -1.31 -15.12
CA GLY A 114 17.73 -2.51 -15.95
C GLY A 114 16.43 -3.33 -15.90
N VAL A 115 15.34 -2.70 -15.52
CA VAL A 115 14.01 -3.35 -15.52
C VAL A 115 13.59 -3.59 -16.97
N SER A 116 13.14 -4.81 -17.29
CA SER A 116 12.68 -5.17 -18.62
C SER A 116 11.42 -4.40 -19.01
N GLU A 117 11.22 -4.14 -20.32
CA GLU A 117 10.02 -3.44 -20.79
C GLU A 117 8.73 -4.17 -20.41
N GLU A 118 8.76 -5.49 -20.35
CA GLU A 118 7.63 -6.30 -19.90
C GLU A 118 7.24 -6.01 -18.43
N ASP A 119 8.24 -5.71 -17.60
CA ASP A 119 8.03 -5.41 -16.18
C ASP A 119 7.67 -3.95 -15.89
N TRP A 120 7.75 -3.04 -16.87
CA TRP A 120 7.37 -1.64 -16.67
C TRP A 120 5.89 -1.46 -16.36
N TYR A 121 5.07 -2.39 -16.83
CA TYR A 121 3.63 -2.37 -16.66
C TYR A 121 3.16 -3.30 -15.54
N LYS A 122 4.05 -3.71 -14.63
CA LYS A 122 3.71 -4.53 -13.48
C LYS A 122 3.83 -3.71 -12.19
N GLU A 123 2.76 -3.67 -11.41
CA GLU A 123 2.83 -3.26 -10.01
C GLU A 123 3.09 -4.49 -9.15
N LYS A 124 4.12 -4.39 -8.29
CA LYS A 124 4.55 -5.50 -7.45
C LYS A 124 4.21 -5.22 -5.99
N PHE A 125 3.65 -6.22 -5.35
CA PHE A 125 3.24 -6.17 -3.95
C PHE A 125 3.77 -7.40 -3.20
N ARG A 126 3.98 -7.24 -1.90
CA ARG A 126 3.96 -8.35 -0.97
C ARG A 126 2.51 -8.54 -0.52
N LYS A 127 1.85 -9.59 -0.97
CA LYS A 127 0.59 -10.03 -0.40
C LYS A 127 0.91 -10.79 0.89
N VAL A 128 0.37 -10.28 1.99
CA VAL A 128 0.53 -10.91 3.31
C VAL A 128 -0.44 -12.07 3.42
N ASN A 129 0.08 -13.25 3.77
CA ASN A 129 -0.72 -14.44 4.00
C ASN A 129 -0.81 -14.72 5.51
N ASP A 130 -1.78 -15.51 5.93
CA ASP A 130 -1.96 -15.90 7.33
C ASP A 130 -0.68 -16.49 7.96
N SER A 131 0.09 -17.22 7.16
CA SER A 131 1.38 -17.77 7.60
C SER A 131 2.47 -16.73 7.86
N ASP A 132 2.36 -15.54 7.29
CA ASP A 132 3.29 -14.42 7.49
C ASP A 132 3.01 -13.70 8.83
N LEU A 133 1.79 -13.86 9.36
CA LEU A 133 1.28 -13.23 10.59
C LEU A 133 1.29 -14.17 11.80
N THR A 134 2.07 -15.25 11.76
CA THR A 134 2.19 -16.18 12.89
C THR A 134 2.95 -15.55 14.03
N PHE A 135 2.34 -15.60 15.21
CA PHE A 135 2.92 -15.28 16.50
C PHE A 135 3.59 -16.49 17.11
#